data_ecaf5e958c18edb324b30f4fd6b36e48
#
_entry.id   ecaf5e958c18edb324b30f4fd6b36e48
#
_cell.length_a   1.000
_cell.length_b   1.000
_cell.length_c   1.000
_cell.angle_alpha   90.00
_cell.angle_beta   90.00
_cell.angle_gamma   90.00
#
_symmetry.space_group_name_H-M   'P 1'
#
loop_
_entity.id
_entity.type
_entity.pdbx_description
1 polymer ?
#
loop_
_entity_poly.entity_id
_entity_poly.type
_entity_poly.pdbx_seq_one_letter_code
_entity_poly.pdbx_strand_id
1 'polypeptide(L)'
;MSFVSGIELIKMAEKANTSVIAFNCLDYNMVASVIAAAERVKKPAMIMLLPEHATKNKVTTFEAFGAMVKAMAEKATVPIALHLDHCYDEEEIKRAIDAGFTSVMYDASQYDLDENIRRTKAVVWYAHSKGVMVEAELGSVGLAKNNDNEKEDFYTKP
;
A
#
# COMPACT_ATOMS: atom_id res chain seq x y z
N MET A 1 -12.08 10.39 13.02
CA MET A 1 -10.61 10.20 13.05
C MET A 1 -10.09 10.41 11.64
N SER A 2 -8.94 11.07 11.51
CA SER A 2 -8.33 11.37 10.20
C SER A 2 -7.35 10.31 9.72
N PHE A 3 -6.75 9.51 10.62
CA PHE A 3 -6.01 8.30 10.26
C PHE A 3 -7.00 7.13 10.18
N VAL A 4 -7.21 6.59 8.98
CA VAL A 4 -8.27 5.61 8.66
C VAL A 4 -7.70 4.35 8.03
N SER A 5 -8.49 3.27 8.00
CA SER A 5 -8.12 2.07 7.24
C SER A 5 -8.22 2.29 5.74
N GLY A 6 -7.43 1.54 4.95
CA GLY A 6 -7.52 1.61 3.49
C GLY A 6 -8.94 1.33 2.98
N ILE A 7 -9.64 0.37 3.58
CA ILE A 7 -11.01 0.02 3.17
C ILE A 7 -12.03 1.15 3.44
N GLU A 8 -11.86 1.91 4.53
CA GLU A 8 -12.72 3.07 4.79
C GLU A 8 -12.50 4.14 3.73
N LEU A 9 -11.25 4.36 3.33
CA LEU A 9 -10.89 5.33 2.31
C LEU A 9 -11.46 4.95 0.94
N ILE A 10 -11.37 3.68 0.53
CA ILE A 10 -11.97 3.16 -0.70
C ILE A 10 -13.50 3.30 -0.68
N LYS A 11 -14.17 2.94 0.43
CA LYS A 11 -15.62 3.11 0.55
C LYS A 11 -16.08 4.57 0.45
N MET A 12 -15.26 5.52 0.95
CA MET A 12 -15.55 6.95 0.77
C MET A 12 -15.48 7.34 -0.70
N ALA A 13 -14.47 6.83 -1.43
CA ALA A 13 -14.30 7.10 -2.86
C ALA A 13 -15.45 6.50 -3.69
N GLU A 14 -15.81 5.25 -3.45
CA GLU A 14 -16.96 4.59 -4.10
C GLU A 14 -18.24 5.39 -3.91
N LYS A 15 -18.55 5.79 -2.67
CA LYS A 15 -19.73 6.60 -2.36
C LYS A 15 -19.74 7.94 -3.07
N ALA A 16 -18.57 8.54 -3.29
CA ALA A 16 -18.40 9.82 -3.97
C ALA A 16 -18.25 9.68 -5.49
N ASN A 17 -18.31 8.45 -6.02
CA ASN A 17 -18.04 8.11 -7.42
C ASN A 17 -16.74 8.73 -7.95
N THR A 18 -15.66 8.52 -7.20
CA THR A 18 -14.31 9.04 -7.49
C THR A 18 -13.25 8.00 -7.12
N SER A 19 -11.99 8.33 -7.37
CA SER A 19 -10.83 7.53 -6.93
C SER A 19 -10.09 8.21 -5.78
N VAL A 20 -9.23 7.45 -5.11
CA VAL A 20 -8.22 7.96 -4.16
C VAL A 20 -6.86 7.90 -4.83
N ILE A 21 -6.11 8.99 -4.72
CA ILE A 21 -4.72 9.00 -5.19
C ILE A 21 -3.83 8.46 -4.07
N ALA A 22 -2.95 7.53 -4.43
CA ALA A 22 -1.92 6.99 -3.56
C ALA A 22 -0.55 7.54 -3.98
N PHE A 23 0.24 8.00 -3.00
CA PHE A 23 1.52 8.67 -3.21
C PHE A 23 2.64 7.91 -2.51
N ASN A 24 3.63 7.44 -3.27
CA ASN A 24 4.86 6.89 -2.70
C ASN A 24 5.65 8.01 -2.02
N CYS A 25 5.94 7.84 -0.74
CA CYS A 25 6.67 8.78 0.09
C CYS A 25 7.82 8.07 0.80
N LEU A 26 8.96 8.74 0.93
CA LEU A 26 10.17 8.18 1.55
C LEU A 26 10.49 8.83 2.89
N ASP A 27 10.07 10.08 3.09
CA ASP A 27 10.47 10.89 4.21
C ASP A 27 9.37 11.84 4.71
N TYR A 28 9.69 12.54 5.79
CA TYR A 28 8.80 13.52 6.41
C TYR A 28 8.32 14.61 5.43
N ASN A 29 9.21 15.13 4.59
CA ASN A 29 8.86 16.28 3.74
C ASN A 29 7.86 15.87 2.64
N MET A 30 8.04 14.68 2.08
CA MET A 30 7.10 14.12 1.10
C MET A 30 5.73 13.90 1.74
N VAL A 31 5.67 13.25 2.90
CA VAL A 31 4.42 13.01 3.64
C VAL A 31 3.73 14.32 4.01
N ALA A 32 4.48 15.31 4.52
CA ALA A 32 3.95 16.62 4.87
C ALA A 32 3.35 17.34 3.65
N SER A 33 4.04 17.27 2.52
CA SER A 33 3.59 17.88 1.27
C SER A 33 2.28 17.26 0.75
N VAL A 34 2.18 15.92 0.80
CA VAL A 34 0.96 15.21 0.40
C VAL A 34 -0.21 15.55 1.32
N ILE A 35 -0.01 15.53 2.64
CA ILE A 35 -1.07 15.87 3.59
C ILE A 35 -1.52 17.32 3.40
N ALA A 36 -0.59 18.27 3.27
CA ALA A 36 -0.93 19.69 3.05
C ALA A 36 -1.69 19.90 1.75
N ALA A 37 -1.33 19.18 0.67
CA ALA A 37 -2.05 19.23 -0.59
C ALA A 37 -3.47 18.65 -0.45
N ALA A 38 -3.61 17.50 0.20
CA ALA A 38 -4.90 16.85 0.47
C ALA A 38 -5.83 17.76 1.28
N GLU A 39 -5.33 18.40 2.33
CA GLU A 39 -6.08 19.37 3.14
C GLU A 39 -6.53 20.60 2.34
N ARG A 40 -5.63 21.14 1.51
CA ARG A 40 -5.95 22.29 0.65
C ARG A 40 -7.08 21.99 -0.34
N VAL A 41 -7.11 20.79 -0.90
CA VAL A 41 -8.17 20.38 -1.84
C VAL A 41 -9.35 19.69 -1.14
N LYS A 42 -9.27 19.48 0.18
CA LYS A 42 -10.29 18.80 1.00
C LYS A 42 -10.62 17.39 0.47
N LYS A 43 -9.60 16.64 0.09
CA LYS A 43 -9.73 15.28 -0.45
C LYS A 43 -8.92 14.30 0.40
N PRO A 44 -9.38 13.04 0.52
CA PRO A 44 -8.58 12.00 1.16
C PRO A 44 -7.34 11.68 0.32
N ALA A 45 -6.30 11.12 0.96
CA ALA A 45 -5.11 10.62 0.29
C ALA A 45 -4.60 9.34 0.95
N MET A 46 -3.90 8.54 0.15
CA MET A 46 -3.16 7.37 0.62
C MET A 46 -1.66 7.65 0.53
N ILE A 47 -0.96 7.47 1.64
CA ILE A 47 0.50 7.49 1.68
C ILE A 47 0.98 6.06 1.45
N MET A 48 1.94 5.86 0.54
CA MET A 48 2.52 4.55 0.25
C MET A 48 4.00 4.50 0.57
N LEU A 49 4.48 3.31 0.89
CA LEU A 49 5.90 2.99 1.01
C LEU A 49 6.18 1.68 0.29
N LEU A 50 7.18 1.67 -0.60
CA LEU A 50 7.73 0.44 -1.16
C LEU A 50 8.61 -0.27 -0.10
N PRO A 51 8.50 -1.60 0.06
CA PRO A 51 9.28 -2.36 1.05
C PRO A 51 10.78 -2.13 0.95
N GLU A 52 11.33 -2.07 -0.25
CA GLU A 52 12.79 -1.93 -0.46
C GLU A 52 13.37 -0.63 0.10
N HIS A 53 12.58 0.41 0.32
CA HIS A 53 13.04 1.62 0.99
C HIS A 53 13.32 1.39 2.48
N ALA A 54 12.63 0.44 3.09
CA ALA A 54 12.86 0.05 4.47
C ALA A 54 13.91 -1.07 4.59
N THR A 55 13.90 -2.05 3.68
CA THR A 55 14.68 -3.28 3.80
C THR A 55 16.02 -3.23 3.09
N LYS A 56 16.07 -2.77 1.83
CA LYS A 56 17.30 -2.73 1.02
C LYS A 56 18.01 -1.39 1.13
N ASN A 57 17.30 -0.30 0.88
CA ASN A 57 17.90 1.03 0.79
C ASN A 57 18.10 1.68 2.17
N LYS A 58 17.44 1.15 3.21
CA LYS A 58 17.54 1.62 4.61
C LYS A 58 17.30 3.13 4.78
N VAL A 59 16.43 3.70 3.94
CA VAL A 59 16.05 5.12 4.04
C VAL A 59 15.22 5.34 5.31
N THR A 60 14.41 4.33 5.68
CA THR A 60 13.56 4.33 6.87
C THR A 60 13.41 2.89 7.38
N THR A 61 12.56 2.68 8.38
CA THR A 61 12.04 1.36 8.78
C THR A 61 10.52 1.40 8.75
N PHE A 62 9.85 0.26 8.70
CA PHE A 62 8.38 0.22 8.75
C PHE A 62 7.87 0.89 10.02
N GLU A 63 8.53 0.62 11.16
CA GLU A 63 8.16 1.14 12.47
C GLU A 63 8.31 2.67 12.53
N ALA A 64 9.44 3.20 12.06
CA ALA A 64 9.69 4.65 12.07
C ALA A 64 8.75 5.38 11.10
N PHE A 65 8.57 4.83 9.90
CA PHE A 65 7.69 5.42 8.89
C PHE A 65 6.22 5.37 9.33
N GLY A 66 5.77 4.21 9.83
CA GLY A 66 4.41 4.03 10.35
C GLY A 66 4.08 4.99 11.49
N ALA A 67 4.96 5.11 12.48
CA ALA A 67 4.80 6.04 13.60
C ALA A 67 4.75 7.51 13.13
N MET A 68 5.63 7.89 12.21
CA MET A 68 5.68 9.24 11.64
C MET A 68 4.37 9.57 10.90
N VAL A 69 3.97 8.73 9.96
CA VAL A 69 2.74 8.96 9.16
C VAL A 69 1.51 9.00 10.06
N LYS A 70 1.38 8.08 11.01
CA LYS A 70 0.28 8.08 11.98
C LYS A 70 0.20 9.39 12.74
N ALA A 71 1.32 9.86 13.33
CA ALA A 71 1.36 11.10 14.11
C ALA A 71 0.97 12.32 13.28
N MET A 72 1.32 12.35 11.99
CA MET A 72 0.96 13.43 11.08
C MET A 72 -0.51 13.33 10.64
N ALA A 73 -0.95 12.13 10.26
CA ALA A 73 -2.31 11.88 9.80
C ALA A 73 -3.37 12.11 10.90
N GLU A 74 -3.07 11.80 12.15
CA GLU A 74 -3.98 12.07 13.28
C GLU A 74 -4.29 13.56 13.48
N LYS A 75 -3.39 14.45 13.01
CA LYS A 75 -3.57 15.91 13.06
C LYS A 75 -4.20 16.47 11.78
N ALA A 76 -4.28 15.68 10.73
CA ALA A 76 -4.87 16.10 9.46
C ALA A 76 -6.38 16.35 9.59
N THR A 77 -6.90 17.22 8.75
CA THR A 77 -8.33 17.54 8.67
C THR A 77 -9.08 16.70 7.64
N VAL A 78 -8.35 15.89 6.86
CA VAL A 78 -8.86 14.98 5.84
C VAL A 78 -8.45 13.53 6.14
N PRO A 79 -9.19 12.53 5.64
CA PRO A 79 -8.83 11.14 5.83
C PRO A 79 -7.50 10.78 5.13
N ILE A 80 -6.62 10.14 5.88
CA ILE A 80 -5.31 9.63 5.40
C ILE A 80 -5.21 8.15 5.76
N ALA A 81 -4.81 7.31 4.79
CA ALA A 81 -4.45 5.92 5.01
C ALA A 81 -2.97 5.69 4.71
N LEU A 82 -2.38 4.66 5.30
CA LEU A 82 -1.00 4.24 5.06
C LEU A 82 -0.97 2.85 4.44
N HIS A 83 -0.29 2.72 3.30
CA HIS A 83 -0.25 1.51 2.48
C HIS A 83 1.19 1.02 2.25
N LEU A 84 1.39 -0.29 2.34
CA LEU A 84 2.60 -0.96 1.88
C LEU A 84 2.38 -1.40 0.43
N ASP A 85 3.21 -0.90 -0.49
CA ASP A 85 3.08 -1.06 -1.92
C ASP A 85 3.99 -2.20 -2.42
N HIS A 86 3.49 -3.11 -3.25
CA HIS A 86 4.22 -4.23 -3.87
C HIS A 86 5.15 -5.03 -2.95
N CYS A 87 4.60 -5.69 -1.94
CA CYS A 87 5.38 -6.56 -1.05
C CYS A 87 5.27 -8.02 -1.48
N TYR A 88 6.42 -8.69 -1.62
CA TYR A 88 6.55 -10.11 -2.02
C TYR A 88 6.78 -11.04 -0.83
N ASP A 89 7.06 -10.50 0.35
CA ASP A 89 7.42 -11.24 1.56
C ASP A 89 6.34 -11.13 2.63
N GLU A 90 5.77 -12.28 3.02
CA GLU A 90 4.69 -12.35 4.01
C GLU A 90 5.12 -11.87 5.40
N GLU A 91 6.39 -12.04 5.78
CA GLU A 91 6.90 -11.58 7.07
C GLU A 91 7.11 -10.05 7.08
N GLU A 92 7.55 -9.47 5.96
CA GLU A 92 7.62 -8.00 5.81
C GLU A 92 6.21 -7.39 5.89
N ILE A 93 5.20 -8.03 5.29
CA ILE A 93 3.81 -7.59 5.39
C ILE A 93 3.34 -7.59 6.85
N LYS A 94 3.58 -8.68 7.60
CA LYS A 94 3.20 -8.76 9.01
C LYS A 94 3.88 -7.66 9.83
N ARG A 95 5.18 -7.43 9.60
CA ARG A 95 5.93 -6.34 10.26
C ARG A 95 5.33 -4.96 9.94
N ALA A 96 4.98 -4.70 8.69
CA ALA A 96 4.34 -3.44 8.30
C ALA A 96 2.98 -3.25 8.99
N ILE A 97 2.15 -4.31 9.03
CA ILE A 97 0.87 -4.30 9.75
C ILE A 97 1.09 -3.99 11.24
N ASP A 98 2.05 -4.64 11.87
CA ASP A 98 2.38 -4.41 13.29
C ASP A 98 2.98 -3.01 13.54
N ALA A 99 3.63 -2.44 12.53
CA ALA A 99 4.12 -1.07 12.53
C ALA A 99 3.01 0.00 12.29
N GLY A 100 1.76 -0.42 12.11
CA GLY A 100 0.60 0.47 11.99
C GLY A 100 0.20 0.85 10.57
N PHE A 101 0.66 0.09 9.56
CA PHE A 101 0.11 0.24 8.21
C PHE A 101 -1.36 -0.19 8.20
N THR A 102 -2.20 0.61 7.55
CA THR A 102 -3.66 0.41 7.53
C THR A 102 -4.14 -0.29 6.25
N SER A 103 -3.21 -0.53 5.34
CA SER A 103 -3.40 -1.21 4.08
C SER A 103 -2.08 -1.82 3.62
N VAL A 104 -2.11 -2.98 2.98
CA VAL A 104 -0.93 -3.65 2.42
C VAL A 104 -1.26 -4.27 1.08
N MET A 105 -0.28 -4.34 0.17
CA MET A 105 -0.37 -5.12 -1.05
C MET A 105 0.53 -6.35 -0.96
N TYR A 106 -0.05 -7.52 -1.17
CA TYR A 106 0.70 -8.75 -1.36
C TYR A 106 0.76 -9.09 -2.85
N ASP A 107 1.94 -8.93 -3.43
CA ASP A 107 2.17 -9.26 -4.82
C ASP A 107 2.66 -10.70 -4.96
N ALA A 108 1.71 -11.60 -5.20
CA ALA A 108 1.94 -13.02 -5.47
C ALA A 108 1.83 -13.35 -6.97
N SER A 109 1.93 -12.35 -7.86
CA SER A 109 1.77 -12.49 -9.31
C SER A 109 2.83 -13.39 -9.97
N GLN A 110 3.95 -13.62 -9.28
CA GLN A 110 5.01 -14.54 -9.72
C GLN A 110 4.64 -16.04 -9.60
N TYR A 111 3.56 -16.36 -8.88
CA TYR A 111 3.07 -17.73 -8.71
C TYR A 111 1.92 -18.03 -9.69
N ASP A 112 1.64 -19.33 -9.90
CA ASP A 112 0.40 -19.72 -10.56
C ASP A 112 -0.84 -19.27 -9.75
N LEU A 113 -2.00 -19.25 -10.40
CA LEU A 113 -3.23 -18.72 -9.82
C LEU A 113 -3.62 -19.40 -8.50
N ASP A 114 -3.50 -20.73 -8.43
CA ASP A 114 -3.92 -21.48 -7.23
C ASP A 114 -3.00 -21.15 -6.03
N GLU A 115 -1.70 -21.08 -6.27
CA GLU A 115 -0.72 -20.71 -5.24
C GLU A 115 -0.83 -19.24 -4.87
N ASN A 116 -1.06 -18.33 -5.83
CA ASN A 116 -1.36 -16.92 -5.56
C ASN A 116 -2.56 -16.80 -4.61
N ILE A 117 -3.67 -17.46 -4.95
CA ILE A 117 -4.88 -17.47 -4.11
C ILE A 117 -4.60 -18.01 -2.70
N ARG A 118 -3.86 -19.12 -2.62
CA ARG A 118 -3.55 -19.77 -1.33
C ARG A 118 -2.74 -18.85 -0.42
N ARG A 119 -1.68 -18.21 -0.96
CA ARG A 119 -0.81 -17.30 -0.21
C ARG A 119 -1.54 -16.02 0.17
N THR A 120 -2.24 -15.42 -0.78
CA THR A 120 -3.03 -14.20 -0.55
C THR A 120 -4.08 -14.41 0.55
N LYS A 121 -4.76 -15.56 0.57
CA LYS A 121 -5.71 -15.90 1.64
C LYS A 121 -5.05 -15.91 3.03
N ALA A 122 -3.83 -16.40 3.16
CA ALA A 122 -3.12 -16.41 4.44
C ALA A 122 -2.81 -14.98 4.92
N VAL A 123 -2.36 -14.13 4.01
CA VAL A 123 -2.13 -12.70 4.31
C VAL A 123 -3.44 -12.00 4.67
N VAL A 124 -4.50 -12.23 3.91
CA VAL A 124 -5.84 -11.66 4.17
C VAL A 124 -6.34 -12.05 5.56
N TRP A 125 -6.20 -13.31 5.93
CA TRP A 125 -6.64 -13.77 7.25
C TRP A 125 -5.92 -13.01 8.39
N TYR A 126 -4.60 -12.86 8.28
CA TYR A 126 -3.81 -12.11 9.27
C TYR A 126 -4.18 -10.62 9.28
N ALA A 127 -4.21 -9.97 8.12
CA ALA A 127 -4.47 -8.54 7.99
C ALA A 127 -5.89 -8.17 8.47
N HIS A 128 -6.90 -8.94 8.05
CA HIS A 128 -8.29 -8.67 8.42
C HIS A 128 -8.53 -8.86 9.92
N SER A 129 -7.82 -9.77 10.59
CA SER A 129 -7.91 -9.91 12.06
C SER A 129 -7.47 -8.64 12.80
N LYS A 130 -6.72 -7.75 12.12
CA LYS A 130 -6.24 -6.46 12.65
C LYS A 130 -6.93 -5.25 12.00
N GLY A 131 -7.94 -5.48 11.16
CA GLY A 131 -8.67 -4.42 10.47
C GLY A 131 -7.91 -3.75 9.31
N VAL A 132 -6.86 -4.42 8.80
CA VAL A 132 -6.01 -3.93 7.71
C VAL A 132 -6.51 -4.45 6.37
N MET A 133 -6.59 -3.58 5.37
CA MET A 133 -6.96 -3.91 3.99
C MET A 133 -5.82 -4.65 3.28
N VAL A 134 -6.18 -5.61 2.42
CA VAL A 134 -5.22 -6.28 1.53
C VAL A 134 -5.59 -6.01 0.08
N GLU A 135 -4.60 -5.58 -0.69
CA GLU A 135 -4.59 -5.54 -2.15
C GLU A 135 -3.83 -6.77 -2.66
N ALA A 136 -4.23 -7.30 -3.79
CA ALA A 136 -3.59 -8.44 -4.44
C ALA A 136 -3.39 -8.17 -5.93
N GLU A 137 -2.46 -8.88 -6.57
CA GLU A 137 -2.18 -8.74 -7.98
C GLU A 137 -2.51 -10.02 -8.76
N LEU A 138 -3.18 -9.82 -9.91
CA LEU A 138 -3.42 -10.84 -10.94
C LEU A 138 -2.76 -10.40 -12.25
N GLY A 139 -2.08 -11.31 -12.92
CA GLY A 139 -1.19 -10.96 -14.02
C GLY A 139 0.13 -10.41 -13.45
N SER A 140 0.93 -9.76 -14.27
CA SER A 140 2.18 -9.15 -13.83
C SER A 140 2.42 -7.86 -14.58
N VAL A 141 2.77 -6.81 -13.87
CA VAL A 141 3.37 -5.62 -14.48
C VAL A 141 4.86 -5.92 -14.66
N GLY A 142 5.26 -6.26 -15.87
CA GLY A 142 6.66 -6.58 -16.18
C GLY A 142 7.58 -5.47 -15.73
N LEU A 143 8.64 -5.81 -15.00
CA LEU A 143 9.75 -4.88 -14.80
C LEU A 143 10.26 -4.47 -16.17
N ALA A 144 10.44 -3.17 -16.42
CA ALA A 144 11.03 -2.63 -17.65
C ALA A 144 12.48 -3.13 -17.77
N LYS A 145 12.66 -4.38 -18.17
CA LYS A 145 13.95 -4.91 -18.59
C LYS A 145 14.15 -4.48 -20.03
N ASN A 146 15.26 -3.83 -20.30
CA ASN A 146 15.72 -3.39 -21.63
C ASN A 146 16.03 -4.57 -22.58
N ASN A 147 15.17 -5.56 -22.66
CA ASN A 147 15.33 -6.69 -23.58
C ASN A 147 14.07 -6.81 -24.45
N ASP A 148 14.16 -6.25 -25.66
CA ASP A 148 13.13 -6.23 -26.70
C ASP A 148 12.74 -7.62 -27.25
N ASN A 149 13.21 -8.72 -26.68
CA ASN A 149 13.09 -10.06 -27.30
C ASN A 149 12.22 -11.08 -26.55
N GLU A 150 11.67 -10.76 -25.39
CA GLU A 150 10.76 -11.66 -24.69
C GLU A 150 9.40 -10.96 -24.49
N LYS A 151 8.51 -11.17 -25.44
CA LYS A 151 7.08 -10.87 -25.28
C LYS A 151 6.47 -11.96 -24.39
N GLU A 152 6.78 -11.93 -23.09
CA GLU A 152 5.97 -12.66 -22.13
C GLU A 152 4.62 -11.96 -22.00
N ASP A 153 3.55 -12.74 -22.06
CA ASP A 153 2.18 -12.25 -21.90
C ASP A 153 1.92 -12.04 -20.41
N PHE A 154 2.12 -10.80 -19.97
CA PHE A 154 1.93 -10.38 -18.56
C PHE A 154 0.48 -10.04 -18.22
N TYR A 155 -0.42 -10.06 -19.19
CA TYR A 155 -1.81 -9.67 -18.97
C TYR A 155 -2.58 -10.70 -18.15
N THR A 156 -3.49 -10.21 -17.32
CA THR A 156 -4.47 -11.05 -16.62
C THR A 156 -5.30 -11.81 -17.66
N LYS A 157 -5.34 -13.13 -17.52
CA LYS A 157 -6.19 -13.97 -18.37
C LYS A 157 -7.61 -14.02 -17.82
N PRO A 158 -8.65 -13.98 -18.68
CA PRO A 158 -10.04 -14.07 -18.24
C PRO A 158 -10.35 -15.39 -17.56
#